data_1f9899f30aba4d86cb8ce732a627fa59
#
_entry.id   1f9899f30aba4d86cb8ce732a627fa59
#
_cell.length_a   1.000
_cell.length_b   1.000
_cell.length_c   1.000
_cell.angle_alpha   90.00
_cell.angle_beta   90.00
_cell.angle_gamma   90.00
#
_symmetry.space_group_name_H-M   'P 1'
#
loop_
_entity.id
_entity.type
_entity.pdbx_description
1 polymer ?
#
loop_
_entity_poly.entity_id
_entity_poly.type
_entity_poly.pdbx_seq_one_letter_code
_entity_poly.pdbx_strand_id
1 'polypeptide(L)'
;NNTNDNSKKLNILILGGTSYLGPHQIAYALSRGHSVSTFTRGKTKPRVHEELFDKVEQLIGDREDNLKALENRKWDVVIDNSGRKVEWTKATAELLKENVGMYMYTSSTGVYYPYLSGSISTEIEVALTMPEGLNEDEKYEMEYGVMKANSELAAINAFGKERTVVIRPTYMLGPADRTDRFIHWPVRLAKGGEHLIPGKAKDLVQYIDVRDVAKWFIKLAENKQYGTYNGVGPKNKQTMQEFIKAASQHFDAKSSFVMVDDYDFLKANDIYYSIPWVMPDKDHFGSAKISNRKSIEAGLTYRPLEDTFKDTLDWWNSDKVDSERKANFNTNLEAMLKKEKEIISKWKARD
;
A
#
# COMPACT_ATOMS: atom_id res chain seq x y z
N ASN A 1 -32.42 10.14 -8.22
CA ASN A 1 -32.46 10.49 -6.80
C ASN A 1 -31.17 11.23 -6.48
N ASN A 2 -31.23 12.57 -6.52
CA ASN A 2 -30.20 13.45 -6.01
C ASN A 2 -30.20 13.32 -4.48
N THR A 3 -29.31 12.49 -3.96
CA THR A 3 -28.88 12.65 -2.58
C THR A 3 -28.01 13.89 -2.57
N ASN A 4 -28.54 14.99 -2.11
CA ASN A 4 -27.74 16.16 -1.69
C ASN A 4 -26.77 15.66 -0.62
N ASP A 5 -25.53 15.34 -1.01
CA ASP A 5 -24.45 15.04 -0.09
C ASP A 5 -24.02 16.36 0.55
N ASN A 6 -24.65 16.67 1.68
CA ASN A 6 -24.49 17.90 2.44
C ASN A 6 -23.23 17.85 3.33
N SER A 7 -22.23 17.02 2.94
CA SER A 7 -20.97 16.94 3.67
C SER A 7 -20.21 18.27 3.56
N LYS A 8 -19.71 18.77 4.69
CA LYS A 8 -18.88 19.96 4.75
C LYS A 8 -17.67 19.81 3.83
N LYS A 9 -17.40 20.80 2.99
CA LYS A 9 -16.17 20.84 2.18
C LYS A 9 -14.97 21.13 3.06
N LEU A 10 -13.92 20.33 2.90
CA LEU A 10 -12.71 20.35 3.73
C LEU A 10 -11.54 21.01 2.99
N ASN A 11 -10.68 21.65 3.77
CA ASN A 11 -9.34 22.04 3.34
C ASN A 11 -8.35 20.97 3.81
N ILE A 12 -7.74 20.28 2.89
CA ILE A 12 -6.87 19.11 3.15
C ILE A 12 -5.43 19.45 2.76
N LEU A 13 -4.51 19.26 3.70
CA LEU A 13 -3.07 19.28 3.44
C LEU A 13 -2.57 17.86 3.28
N ILE A 14 -1.82 17.57 2.22
CA ILE A 14 -1.17 16.28 2.01
C ILE A 14 0.35 16.47 2.03
N LEU A 15 1.01 15.84 2.98
CA LEU A 15 2.45 15.76 3.05
C LEU A 15 2.91 14.57 2.19
N GLY A 16 3.64 14.83 1.10
CA GLY A 16 4.03 13.79 0.15
C GLY A 16 2.92 13.42 -0.84
N GLY A 17 2.34 14.41 -1.51
CA GLY A 17 1.19 14.25 -2.41
C GLY A 17 1.50 13.72 -3.81
N THR A 18 2.76 13.57 -4.21
CA THR A 18 3.16 13.25 -5.60
C THR A 18 3.59 11.81 -5.83
N SER A 19 3.66 11.00 -4.78
CA SER A 19 4.13 9.61 -4.87
C SER A 19 3.00 8.66 -5.30
N TYR A 20 2.84 7.53 -4.64
CA TYR A 20 1.89 6.50 -5.02
C TYR A 20 0.47 6.77 -4.53
N LEU A 21 0.29 6.92 -3.22
CA LEU A 21 -1.02 7.11 -2.59
C LEU A 21 -1.57 8.53 -2.83
N GLY A 22 -0.72 9.54 -2.76
CA GLY A 22 -1.11 10.95 -2.81
C GLY A 22 -1.94 11.35 -4.02
N PRO A 23 -1.55 11.04 -5.26
CA PRO A 23 -2.33 11.40 -6.43
C PRO A 23 -3.75 10.82 -6.44
N HIS A 24 -3.92 9.61 -5.93
CA HIS A 24 -5.24 8.97 -5.80
C HIS A 24 -6.10 9.64 -4.71
N GLN A 25 -5.49 10.04 -3.59
CA GLN A 25 -6.18 10.82 -2.56
C GLN A 25 -6.63 12.19 -3.10
N ILE A 26 -5.78 12.86 -3.85
CA ILE A 26 -6.08 14.15 -4.49
C ILE A 26 -7.26 14.00 -5.46
N ALA A 27 -7.22 12.99 -6.33
CA ALA A 27 -8.29 12.76 -7.29
C ALA A 27 -9.64 12.55 -6.60
N TYR A 28 -9.68 11.72 -5.58
CA TYR A 28 -10.91 11.47 -4.85
C TYR A 28 -11.38 12.70 -4.05
N ALA A 29 -10.47 13.38 -3.35
CA ALA A 29 -10.79 14.60 -2.60
C ALA A 29 -11.37 15.70 -3.50
N LEU A 30 -10.76 15.97 -4.64
CA LEU A 30 -11.27 16.95 -5.61
C LEU A 30 -12.63 16.55 -6.18
N SER A 31 -12.84 15.26 -6.46
CA SER A 31 -14.14 14.75 -6.94
C SER A 31 -15.27 14.96 -5.90
N ARG A 32 -14.90 15.02 -4.62
CA ARG A 32 -15.81 15.30 -3.51
C ARG A 32 -15.98 16.81 -3.24
N GLY A 33 -15.29 17.67 -3.99
CA GLY A 33 -15.34 19.11 -3.87
C GLY A 33 -14.50 19.71 -2.74
N HIS A 34 -13.55 18.95 -2.19
CA HIS A 34 -12.60 19.44 -1.21
C HIS A 34 -11.50 20.27 -1.87
N SER A 35 -10.89 21.17 -1.10
CA SER A 35 -9.69 21.92 -1.49
C SER A 35 -8.46 21.17 -0.99
N VAL A 36 -7.43 21.08 -1.81
CA VAL A 36 -6.20 20.34 -1.50
C VAL A 36 -4.97 21.22 -1.64
N SER A 37 -4.12 21.19 -0.63
CA SER A 37 -2.74 21.69 -0.68
C SER A 37 -1.79 20.49 -0.52
N THR A 38 -0.68 20.50 -1.24
CA THR A 38 0.40 19.52 -1.05
C THR A 38 1.64 20.20 -0.51
N PHE A 39 2.44 19.47 0.24
CA PHE A 39 3.76 19.89 0.70
C PHE A 39 4.79 18.84 0.27
N THR A 40 5.72 19.24 -0.60
CA THR A 40 6.75 18.38 -1.17
C THR A 40 8.03 19.17 -1.40
N ARG A 41 9.09 18.48 -1.79
CA ARG A 41 10.34 19.12 -2.26
C ARG A 41 10.25 19.61 -3.70
N GLY A 42 9.15 19.34 -4.42
CA GLY A 42 8.99 19.72 -5.82
C GLY A 42 9.84 18.93 -6.81
N LYS A 43 10.39 17.77 -6.41
CA LYS A 43 11.34 17.00 -7.24
C LYS A 43 10.70 15.82 -7.98
N THR A 44 9.56 15.34 -7.54
CA THR A 44 8.88 14.17 -8.10
C THR A 44 7.60 14.58 -8.80
N LYS A 45 7.43 14.14 -10.05
CA LYS A 45 6.18 14.31 -10.77
C LYS A 45 5.21 13.18 -10.41
N PRO A 46 3.90 13.46 -10.33
CA PRO A 46 2.91 12.41 -10.20
C PRO A 46 2.88 11.54 -11.46
N ARG A 47 2.65 10.25 -11.28
CA ARG A 47 2.60 9.25 -12.38
C ARG A 47 1.19 8.94 -12.82
N VAL A 48 0.22 9.53 -12.17
CA VAL A 48 -1.20 9.42 -12.45
C VAL A 48 -1.87 10.72 -11.98
N HIS A 49 -2.93 11.13 -12.66
CA HIS A 49 -3.67 12.37 -12.32
C HIS A 49 -2.84 13.65 -12.35
N GLU A 50 -1.78 13.71 -13.15
CA GLU A 50 -0.90 14.88 -13.24
C GLU A 50 -1.68 16.17 -13.57
N GLU A 51 -2.69 16.07 -14.42
CA GLU A 51 -3.57 17.17 -14.83
C GLU A 51 -4.37 17.80 -13.67
N LEU A 52 -4.61 17.04 -12.60
CA LEU A 52 -5.34 17.54 -11.44
C LEU A 52 -4.50 18.45 -10.54
N PHE A 53 -3.18 18.40 -10.68
CA PHE A 53 -2.27 19.23 -9.86
C PHE A 53 -2.37 20.73 -10.17
N ASP A 54 -2.91 21.11 -11.31
CA ASP A 54 -3.24 22.51 -11.62
C ASP A 54 -4.33 23.07 -10.68
N LYS A 55 -5.12 22.21 -10.07
CA LYS A 55 -6.19 22.56 -9.12
C LYS A 55 -5.74 22.45 -7.65
N VAL A 56 -4.47 22.15 -7.42
CA VAL A 56 -3.90 21.91 -6.09
C VAL A 56 -2.91 23.01 -5.77
N GLU A 57 -3.00 23.58 -4.58
CA GLU A 57 -1.95 24.47 -4.08
C GLU A 57 -0.71 23.65 -3.75
N GLN A 58 0.40 23.94 -4.40
CA GLN A 58 1.64 23.18 -4.22
C GLN A 58 2.64 23.98 -3.39
N LEU A 59 2.77 23.61 -2.12
CA LEU A 59 3.73 24.20 -1.19
C LEU A 59 5.05 23.43 -1.28
N ILE A 60 6.15 24.17 -1.30
CA ILE A 60 7.49 23.61 -1.42
C ILE A 60 8.27 23.82 -0.13
N GLY A 61 8.95 22.77 0.29
CA GLY A 61 9.81 22.77 1.47
C GLY A 61 10.52 21.44 1.62
N ASP A 62 11.02 21.17 2.81
CA ASP A 62 11.71 19.92 3.13
C ASP A 62 11.38 19.51 4.57
N ARG A 63 10.97 18.28 4.76
CA ARG A 63 10.67 17.78 6.10
C ARG A 63 11.89 17.65 6.98
N GLU A 64 13.09 17.60 6.41
CA GLU A 64 14.34 17.54 7.16
C GLU A 64 14.64 18.86 7.85
N ASP A 65 14.46 20.00 7.18
CA ASP A 65 14.96 21.27 7.68
C ASP A 65 14.15 22.52 7.30
N ASN A 66 13.07 22.39 6.52
CA ASN A 66 12.32 23.56 6.04
C ASN A 66 10.79 23.32 6.00
N LEU A 67 10.14 23.63 7.10
CA LEU A 67 8.67 23.59 7.21
C LEU A 67 8.02 24.98 7.10
N LYS A 68 8.76 25.99 6.66
CA LYS A 68 8.29 27.39 6.65
C LYS A 68 6.97 27.60 5.90
N ALA A 69 6.76 26.88 4.81
CA ALA A 69 5.53 27.00 4.01
C ALA A 69 4.26 26.56 4.79
N LEU A 70 4.41 25.82 5.88
CA LEU A 70 3.31 25.35 6.73
C LEU A 70 3.01 26.28 7.90
N GLU A 71 3.88 27.22 8.20
CA GLU A 71 3.76 28.12 9.34
C GLU A 71 2.56 29.08 9.16
N ASN A 72 1.83 29.32 10.26
CA ASN A 72 0.70 30.27 10.30
C ASN A 72 -0.41 29.97 9.29
N ARG A 73 -0.58 28.71 8.92
CA ARG A 73 -1.60 28.22 8.00
C ARG A 73 -2.57 27.31 8.74
N LYS A 74 -3.81 27.25 8.24
CA LYS A 74 -4.87 26.40 8.79
C LYS A 74 -5.42 25.45 7.75
N TRP A 75 -5.67 24.20 8.16
CA TRP A 75 -6.36 23.18 7.38
C TRP A 75 -7.34 22.43 8.30
N ASP A 76 -8.33 21.80 7.71
CA ASP A 76 -9.22 20.90 8.45
C ASP A 76 -8.54 19.57 8.76
N VAL A 77 -7.74 19.08 7.81
CA VAL A 77 -7.10 17.77 7.86
C VAL A 77 -5.69 17.86 7.30
N VAL A 78 -4.75 17.17 7.93
CA VAL A 78 -3.45 16.84 7.35
C VAL A 78 -3.35 15.33 7.15
N ILE A 79 -2.95 14.93 5.95
CA ILE A 79 -2.65 13.54 5.59
C ILE A 79 -1.14 13.41 5.41
N ASP A 80 -0.51 12.59 6.22
CA ASP A 80 0.92 12.39 6.21
C ASP A 80 1.31 11.08 5.50
N ASN A 81 1.69 11.20 4.22
CA ASN A 81 2.16 10.08 3.39
C ASN A 81 3.69 9.96 3.36
N SER A 82 4.41 10.90 3.93
CA SER A 82 5.87 10.99 3.82
C SER A 82 6.61 10.97 5.15
N GLY A 83 5.99 10.42 6.20
CA GLY A 83 6.59 10.24 7.51
C GLY A 83 7.61 9.09 7.54
N ARG A 84 8.76 9.29 6.89
CA ARG A 84 9.84 8.28 6.77
C ARG A 84 10.85 8.31 7.91
N LYS A 85 10.76 9.30 8.77
CA LYS A 85 11.52 9.43 10.00
C LYS A 85 10.59 9.88 11.11
N VAL A 86 10.78 9.37 12.31
CA VAL A 86 9.96 9.76 13.48
C VAL A 86 10.02 11.26 13.71
N GLU A 87 11.21 11.85 13.59
CA GLU A 87 11.45 13.28 13.78
C GLU A 87 10.63 14.13 12.81
N TRP A 88 10.43 13.67 11.58
CA TRP A 88 9.62 14.38 10.59
C TRP A 88 8.14 14.43 10.99
N THR A 89 7.58 13.31 11.41
CA THR A 89 6.20 13.24 11.88
C THR A 89 6.03 14.07 13.15
N LYS A 90 6.95 13.94 14.10
CA LYS A 90 6.93 14.73 15.34
C LYS A 90 6.95 16.22 15.05
N ALA A 91 7.88 16.70 14.22
CA ALA A 91 8.02 18.12 13.90
C ALA A 91 6.79 18.70 13.23
N THR A 92 6.23 17.99 12.23
CA THR A 92 5.01 18.47 11.54
C THR A 92 3.77 18.40 12.41
N ALA A 93 3.61 17.35 13.20
CA ALA A 93 2.46 17.23 14.12
C ALA A 93 2.50 18.32 15.19
N GLU A 94 3.65 18.58 15.79
CA GLU A 94 3.81 19.67 16.77
C GLU A 94 3.55 21.05 16.16
N LEU A 95 4.04 21.29 14.94
CA LEU A 95 3.81 22.56 14.24
C LEU A 95 2.34 22.80 13.93
N LEU A 96 1.62 21.75 13.55
CA LEU A 96 0.25 21.88 13.01
C LEU A 96 -0.86 21.70 14.05
N LYS A 97 -0.57 21.21 15.23
CA LYS A 97 -1.60 20.78 16.21
C LYS A 97 -2.62 21.85 16.60
N GLU A 98 -2.23 23.13 16.64
CA GLU A 98 -3.11 24.24 16.98
C GLU A 98 -3.89 24.79 15.77
N ASN A 99 -3.47 24.44 14.55
CA ASN A 99 -3.99 25.02 13.32
C ASN A 99 -4.65 24.00 12.39
N VAL A 100 -4.64 22.73 12.74
CA VAL A 100 -5.21 21.64 11.93
C VAL A 100 -6.13 20.81 12.82
N GLY A 101 -7.31 20.48 12.30
CA GLY A 101 -8.34 19.77 13.06
C GLY A 101 -8.05 18.29 13.28
N MET A 102 -7.39 17.61 12.31
CA MET A 102 -7.17 16.17 12.33
C MET A 102 -5.82 15.83 11.70
N TYR A 103 -5.10 14.89 12.29
CA TYR A 103 -3.89 14.29 11.73
C TYR A 103 -4.17 12.86 11.29
N MET A 104 -3.91 12.57 10.02
CA MET A 104 -4.04 11.22 9.45
C MET A 104 -2.66 10.72 9.03
N TYR A 105 -2.21 9.65 9.67
CA TYR A 105 -0.89 9.08 9.42
C TYR A 105 -0.99 7.80 8.58
N THR A 106 -0.24 7.76 7.49
CA THR A 106 -0.08 6.55 6.67
C THR A 106 1.02 5.69 7.26
N SER A 107 0.61 4.69 8.03
CA SER A 107 1.48 3.69 8.64
C SER A 107 1.65 2.49 7.72
N SER A 108 1.82 1.31 8.27
CA SER A 108 2.02 0.06 7.54
C SER A 108 1.72 -1.13 8.43
N THR A 109 1.26 -2.25 7.85
CA THR A 109 1.22 -3.54 8.54
C THR A 109 2.61 -4.04 8.95
N GLY A 110 3.67 -3.41 8.45
CA GLY A 110 5.05 -3.64 8.91
C GLY A 110 5.25 -3.47 10.41
N VAL A 111 4.38 -2.69 11.09
CA VAL A 111 4.40 -2.56 12.55
C VAL A 111 4.13 -3.89 13.27
N TYR A 112 3.56 -4.86 12.58
CA TYR A 112 3.24 -6.18 13.14
C TYR A 112 4.36 -7.22 12.97
N TYR A 113 5.45 -6.93 12.30
CA TYR A 113 6.53 -7.89 12.05
C TYR A 113 6.95 -8.72 13.26
N PRO A 114 7.10 -8.15 14.47
CA PRO A 114 7.47 -8.94 15.65
C PRO A 114 6.41 -9.97 16.08
N TYR A 115 5.19 -9.86 15.55
CA TYR A 115 4.04 -10.65 15.99
C TYR A 115 3.52 -11.63 14.92
N LEU A 116 4.17 -11.74 13.77
CA LEU A 116 3.70 -12.53 12.63
C LEU A 116 3.89 -14.05 12.78
N SER A 117 4.44 -14.53 13.89
CA SER A 117 4.37 -15.96 14.25
C SER A 117 2.95 -16.42 14.54
N GLY A 118 2.02 -15.52 14.81
CA GLY A 118 0.59 -15.73 14.98
C GLY A 118 -0.26 -14.81 14.12
N SER A 119 -1.58 -15.03 14.15
CA SER A 119 -2.54 -14.16 13.49
C SER A 119 -2.67 -12.82 14.22
N ILE A 120 -2.88 -11.74 13.48
CA ILE A 120 -3.18 -10.42 14.03
C ILE A 120 -4.71 -10.24 14.04
N SER A 121 -5.33 -10.48 15.18
CA SER A 121 -6.79 -10.47 15.32
C SER A 121 -7.38 -9.08 15.58
N THR A 122 -6.57 -8.16 16.07
CA THR A 122 -6.98 -6.78 16.39
C THR A 122 -5.82 -5.82 16.08
N GLU A 123 -6.08 -4.52 16.17
CA GLU A 123 -5.08 -3.47 16.12
C GLU A 123 -4.32 -3.37 17.46
N ILE A 124 -3.50 -4.38 17.74
CA ILE A 124 -2.73 -4.50 18.98
C ILE A 124 -1.61 -3.47 19.09
N GLU A 125 -1.08 -3.32 20.31
CA GLU A 125 0.14 -2.55 20.53
C GLU A 125 1.31 -3.15 19.74
N VAL A 126 2.17 -2.27 19.27
CA VAL A 126 3.30 -2.62 18.40
C VAL A 126 4.63 -2.34 19.11
N ALA A 127 5.69 -2.97 18.64
CA ALA A 127 7.00 -2.77 19.24
C ALA A 127 7.54 -1.36 18.91
N LEU A 128 7.86 -0.61 19.95
CA LEU A 128 8.47 0.72 19.84
C LEU A 128 10.00 0.69 19.87
N THR A 129 10.56 -0.46 20.21
CA THR A 129 12.00 -0.69 20.27
C THR A 129 12.38 -1.92 19.46
N MET A 130 13.62 -1.92 18.96
CA MET A 130 14.15 -3.04 18.19
C MET A 130 14.28 -4.30 19.07
N PRO A 131 13.77 -5.46 18.62
CA PRO A 131 14.05 -6.74 19.26
C PRO A 131 15.54 -7.06 19.23
N GLU A 132 16.03 -7.81 20.23
CA GLU A 132 17.41 -8.28 20.26
C GLU A 132 17.61 -9.54 19.41
N GLY A 133 18.84 -9.81 19.01
CA GLY A 133 19.22 -11.07 18.36
C GLY A 133 18.84 -11.20 16.86
N LEU A 134 18.51 -10.09 16.20
CA LEU A 134 18.16 -10.07 14.79
C LEU A 134 19.41 -10.14 13.88
N ASN A 135 19.29 -10.85 12.74
CA ASN A 135 20.26 -10.74 11.65
C ASN A 135 20.05 -9.42 10.85
N GLU A 136 20.91 -9.12 9.89
CA GLU A 136 20.85 -7.85 9.15
C GLU A 136 19.59 -7.70 8.30
N ASP A 137 19.08 -8.78 7.71
CA ASP A 137 17.85 -8.75 6.90
C ASP A 137 16.62 -8.51 7.80
N GLU A 138 16.56 -9.19 8.93
CA GLU A 138 15.50 -9.00 9.94
C GLU A 138 15.53 -7.57 10.52
N LYS A 139 16.71 -7.01 10.76
CA LYS A 139 16.85 -5.63 11.25
C LYS A 139 16.24 -4.63 10.29
N TYR A 140 16.47 -4.75 9.00
CA TYR A 140 15.94 -3.82 8.00
C TYR A 140 14.41 -3.74 8.04
N GLU A 141 13.72 -4.89 8.06
CA GLU A 141 12.27 -4.94 8.14
C GLU A 141 11.75 -4.43 9.48
N MET A 142 12.39 -4.81 10.58
CA MET A 142 12.01 -4.39 11.93
C MET A 142 12.21 -2.89 12.15
N GLU A 143 13.29 -2.32 11.66
CA GLU A 143 13.56 -0.87 11.73
C GLU A 143 12.44 -0.06 11.08
N TYR A 144 11.98 -0.50 9.92
CA TYR A 144 10.85 0.14 9.24
C TYR A 144 9.57 0.09 10.10
N GLY A 145 9.23 -1.07 10.64
CA GLY A 145 8.07 -1.25 11.51
C GLY A 145 8.15 -0.43 12.80
N VAL A 146 9.30 -0.42 13.45
CA VAL A 146 9.55 0.36 14.67
C VAL A 146 9.48 1.87 14.38
N MET A 147 10.03 2.32 13.27
CA MET A 147 9.91 3.72 12.85
C MET A 147 8.46 4.11 12.63
N LYS A 148 7.68 3.28 11.94
CA LYS A 148 6.25 3.53 11.71
C LYS A 148 5.48 3.57 13.03
N ALA A 149 5.71 2.64 13.94
CA ALA A 149 5.06 2.60 15.25
C ALA A 149 5.35 3.85 16.09
N ASN A 150 6.61 4.30 16.13
CA ASN A 150 6.98 5.53 16.84
C ASN A 150 6.41 6.79 16.17
N SER A 151 6.29 6.80 14.85
CA SER A 151 5.65 7.90 14.13
C SER A 151 4.16 7.98 14.41
N GLU A 152 3.46 6.85 14.49
CA GLU A 152 2.06 6.80 14.96
C GLU A 152 1.93 7.46 16.34
N LEU A 153 2.80 7.06 17.26
CA LEU A 153 2.81 7.60 18.62
C LEU A 153 3.09 9.11 18.65
N ALA A 154 4.02 9.59 17.83
CA ALA A 154 4.32 11.01 17.72
C ALA A 154 3.11 11.84 17.27
N ALA A 155 2.35 11.34 16.28
CA ALA A 155 1.13 11.99 15.83
C ALA A 155 0.06 12.00 16.95
N ILE A 156 -0.13 10.88 17.62
CA ILE A 156 -1.11 10.76 18.73
C ILE A 156 -0.73 11.66 19.90
N ASN A 157 0.55 11.74 20.25
CA ASN A 157 1.02 12.60 21.35
C ASN A 157 0.78 14.09 21.07
N ALA A 158 0.88 14.52 19.81
CA ALA A 158 0.64 15.91 19.44
C ALA A 158 -0.85 16.26 19.33
N PHE A 159 -1.65 15.40 18.66
CA PHE A 159 -3.05 15.68 18.33
C PHE A 159 -4.05 15.05 19.32
N GLY A 160 -3.64 14.05 20.09
CA GLY A 160 -4.55 13.23 20.88
C GLY A 160 -5.25 12.15 20.06
N LYS A 161 -5.68 11.07 20.72
CA LYS A 161 -6.42 9.97 20.07
C LYS A 161 -7.73 10.45 19.43
N GLU A 162 -8.35 11.46 19.99
CA GLU A 162 -9.61 12.06 19.55
C GLU A 162 -9.48 12.91 18.27
N ARG A 163 -8.28 13.15 17.78
CA ARG A 163 -8.01 13.89 16.53
C ARG A 163 -7.01 13.20 15.61
N THR A 164 -6.72 11.92 15.84
CA THR A 164 -5.73 11.18 15.06
C THR A 164 -6.37 9.97 14.41
N VAL A 165 -6.04 9.76 13.13
CA VAL A 165 -6.34 8.55 12.37
C VAL A 165 -5.02 7.92 11.94
N VAL A 166 -4.88 6.63 12.19
CA VAL A 166 -3.76 5.83 11.70
C VAL A 166 -4.31 4.74 10.80
N ILE A 167 -3.80 4.66 9.59
CA ILE A 167 -4.11 3.57 8.66
C ILE A 167 -2.85 2.76 8.41
N ARG A 168 -2.94 1.44 8.59
CA ARG A 168 -1.88 0.46 8.36
C ARG A 168 -2.20 -0.36 7.12
N PRO A 169 -1.83 0.11 5.91
CA PRO A 169 -2.06 -0.67 4.70
C PRO A 169 -1.10 -1.84 4.60
N THR A 170 -1.60 -2.94 4.03
CA THR A 170 -0.80 -4.04 3.52
C THR A 170 -0.29 -3.71 2.10
N TYR A 171 0.13 -4.68 1.30
CA TYR A 171 0.56 -4.44 -0.07
C TYR A 171 -0.50 -3.69 -0.85
N MET A 172 -0.18 -2.46 -1.26
CA MET A 172 -1.04 -1.66 -2.11
C MET A 172 -0.76 -1.96 -3.57
N LEU A 173 -1.78 -2.34 -4.31
CA LEU A 173 -1.72 -2.66 -5.73
C LEU A 173 -2.51 -1.61 -6.52
N GLY A 174 -2.11 -1.34 -7.75
CA GLY A 174 -2.88 -0.44 -8.60
C GLY A 174 -2.03 0.48 -9.47
N PRO A 175 -2.69 1.40 -10.21
CA PRO A 175 -2.01 2.37 -11.05
C PRO A 175 -1.04 3.26 -10.27
N ALA A 176 0.08 3.59 -10.87
CA ALA A 176 1.18 4.38 -10.31
C ALA A 176 2.05 3.66 -9.27
N ASP A 177 1.96 2.34 -9.16
CA ASP A 177 2.87 1.56 -8.31
C ASP A 177 4.33 1.87 -8.67
N ARG A 178 5.13 2.18 -7.66
CA ARG A 178 6.54 2.51 -7.80
C ARG A 178 7.44 1.29 -7.80
N THR A 179 6.91 0.14 -7.37
CA THR A 179 7.62 -1.13 -7.33
C THR A 179 7.18 -2.01 -8.49
N ASP A 180 8.04 -2.92 -8.91
CA ASP A 180 7.71 -3.86 -9.98
C ASP A 180 7.20 -5.21 -9.43
N ARG A 181 6.96 -5.28 -8.14
CA ARG A 181 6.63 -6.54 -7.44
C ARG A 181 5.27 -7.14 -7.81
N PHE A 182 4.32 -6.34 -8.31
CA PHE A 182 2.99 -6.80 -8.72
C PHE A 182 2.75 -6.72 -10.22
N ILE A 183 3.27 -5.71 -10.92
CA ILE A 183 2.99 -5.39 -12.33
C ILE A 183 3.25 -6.58 -13.26
N HIS A 184 4.18 -7.46 -12.92
CA HIS A 184 4.45 -8.66 -13.71
C HIS A 184 3.20 -9.57 -13.87
N TRP A 185 2.28 -9.60 -12.88
CA TRP A 185 1.08 -10.42 -12.96
C TRP A 185 0.11 -9.96 -14.05
N PRO A 186 -0.36 -8.70 -14.08
CA PRO A 186 -1.22 -8.26 -15.18
C PRO A 186 -0.52 -8.37 -16.55
N VAL A 187 0.77 -8.05 -16.64
CA VAL A 187 1.53 -8.21 -17.90
C VAL A 187 1.58 -9.67 -18.35
N ARG A 188 1.87 -10.59 -17.45
CA ARG A 188 1.94 -12.03 -17.73
C ARG A 188 0.59 -12.60 -18.14
N LEU A 189 -0.47 -12.28 -17.41
CA LEU A 189 -1.81 -12.76 -17.73
C LEU A 189 -2.33 -12.21 -19.05
N ALA A 190 -1.97 -10.99 -19.43
CA ALA A 190 -2.29 -10.45 -20.74
C ALA A 190 -1.61 -11.19 -21.90
N LYS A 191 -0.41 -11.71 -21.67
CA LYS A 191 0.32 -12.54 -22.65
C LYS A 191 -0.17 -14.00 -22.67
N GLY A 192 -0.65 -14.51 -21.54
CA GLY A 192 -1.00 -15.91 -21.38
C GLY A 192 0.23 -16.82 -21.26
N GLY A 193 0.00 -18.11 -21.34
CA GLY A 193 1.03 -19.15 -21.24
C GLY A 193 1.01 -19.89 -19.90
N GLU A 194 2.07 -20.65 -19.65
CA GLU A 194 2.23 -21.43 -18.43
C GLU A 194 2.90 -20.58 -17.32
N HIS A 195 2.28 -20.53 -16.15
CA HIS A 195 2.78 -19.76 -15.02
C HIS A 195 2.96 -20.63 -13.79
N LEU A 196 4.06 -20.41 -13.05
CA LEU A 196 4.26 -21.00 -11.74
C LEU A 196 3.45 -20.20 -10.70
N ILE A 197 2.64 -20.91 -9.90
CA ILE A 197 2.03 -20.35 -8.71
C ILE A 197 2.67 -21.00 -7.49
N PRO A 198 3.41 -20.24 -6.67
CA PRO A 198 4.01 -20.79 -5.47
C PRO A 198 2.99 -20.90 -4.34
N GLY A 199 3.23 -21.86 -3.45
CA GLY A 199 2.50 -21.99 -2.20
C GLY A 199 1.53 -23.16 -2.16
N LYS A 200 1.10 -23.45 -0.95
CA LYS A 200 0.13 -24.52 -0.67
C LYS A 200 -1.28 -24.06 -1.00
N ALA A 201 -2.17 -25.00 -1.25
CA ALA A 201 -3.57 -24.70 -1.64
C ALA A 201 -4.32 -23.82 -0.62
N LYS A 202 -3.92 -23.86 0.65
CA LYS A 202 -4.53 -23.06 1.73
C LYS A 202 -3.81 -21.76 2.04
N ASP A 203 -2.71 -21.46 1.36
CA ASP A 203 -1.95 -20.24 1.60
C ASP A 203 -2.78 -19.02 1.22
N LEU A 204 -3.02 -18.17 2.21
CA LEU A 204 -3.78 -16.93 2.05
C LEU A 204 -2.91 -15.81 1.51
N VAL A 205 -3.57 -14.85 0.86
CA VAL A 205 -2.97 -13.60 0.42
C VAL A 205 -3.75 -12.42 0.97
N GLN A 206 -3.04 -11.34 1.24
CA GLN A 206 -3.65 -10.05 1.58
C GLN A 206 -3.02 -8.93 0.75
N TYR A 207 -3.85 -8.06 0.26
CA TYR A 207 -3.53 -6.92 -0.58
C TYR A 207 -4.68 -5.92 -0.53
N ILE A 208 -4.46 -4.73 -1.02
CA ILE A 208 -5.53 -3.74 -1.16
C ILE A 208 -5.24 -2.84 -2.36
N ASP A 209 -6.27 -2.48 -3.11
CA ASP A 209 -6.11 -1.48 -4.16
C ASP A 209 -5.79 -0.11 -3.54
N VAL A 210 -4.77 0.55 -4.05
CA VAL A 210 -4.32 1.85 -3.56
C VAL A 210 -5.44 2.90 -3.58
N ARG A 211 -6.36 2.79 -4.53
CA ARG A 211 -7.50 3.71 -4.67
C ARG A 211 -8.55 3.49 -3.60
N ASP A 212 -8.70 2.27 -3.10
CA ASP A 212 -9.60 1.98 -1.98
C ASP A 212 -9.06 2.58 -0.68
N VAL A 213 -7.75 2.51 -0.47
CA VAL A 213 -7.08 3.19 0.66
C VAL A 213 -7.25 4.71 0.54
N ALA A 214 -6.97 5.26 -0.64
CA ALA A 214 -7.09 6.70 -0.91
C ALA A 214 -8.50 7.22 -0.62
N LYS A 215 -9.51 6.56 -1.15
CA LYS A 215 -10.92 6.87 -0.91
C LYS A 215 -11.27 6.81 0.58
N TRP A 216 -10.78 5.80 1.27
CA TRP A 216 -11.10 5.59 2.67
C TRP A 216 -10.52 6.69 3.57
N PHE A 217 -9.30 7.17 3.31
CA PHE A 217 -8.75 8.36 3.97
C PHE A 217 -9.73 9.54 3.93
N ILE A 218 -10.24 9.85 2.77
CA ILE A 218 -11.14 10.99 2.58
C ILE A 218 -12.47 10.74 3.30
N LYS A 219 -13.01 9.53 3.22
CA LYS A 219 -14.24 9.17 3.93
C LYS A 219 -14.11 9.25 5.44
N LEU A 220 -13.01 8.76 6.01
CA LEU A 220 -12.75 8.90 7.45
C LEU A 220 -12.62 10.36 7.88
N ALA A 221 -11.98 11.19 7.05
CA ALA A 221 -11.88 12.63 7.30
C ALA A 221 -13.25 13.32 7.29
N GLU A 222 -14.07 13.05 6.27
CA GLU A 222 -15.42 13.58 6.17
C GLU A 222 -16.30 13.21 7.36
N ASN A 223 -16.19 11.98 7.82
CA ASN A 223 -17.00 11.44 8.92
C ASN A 223 -16.41 11.71 10.31
N LYS A 224 -15.24 12.34 10.39
CA LYS A 224 -14.47 12.56 11.64
C LYS A 224 -14.33 11.27 12.45
N GLN A 225 -13.98 10.20 11.76
CA GLN A 225 -13.88 8.86 12.34
C GLN A 225 -12.43 8.55 12.70
N TYR A 226 -12.11 8.73 13.97
CA TYR A 226 -10.76 8.60 14.51
C TYR A 226 -10.45 7.16 14.89
N GLY A 227 -9.18 6.86 15.03
CA GLY A 227 -8.69 5.57 15.50
C GLY A 227 -7.58 4.99 14.62
N THR A 228 -7.19 3.77 14.96
CA THR A 228 -6.18 2.99 14.22
C THR A 228 -6.86 1.84 13.49
N TYR A 229 -6.57 1.70 12.19
CA TYR A 229 -7.25 0.77 11.30
C TYR A 229 -6.26 0.04 10.39
N ASN A 230 -6.53 -1.24 10.12
CA ASN A 230 -5.80 -2.02 9.15
C ASN A 230 -6.37 -1.81 7.74
N GLY A 231 -5.57 -1.26 6.83
CA GLY A 231 -5.91 -1.13 5.41
C GLY A 231 -5.63 -2.43 4.67
N VAL A 232 -6.45 -3.45 4.88
CA VAL A 232 -6.19 -4.82 4.46
C VAL A 232 -7.38 -5.40 3.71
N GLY A 233 -7.12 -5.93 2.54
CA GLY A 233 -8.04 -6.73 1.74
C GLY A 233 -7.48 -8.11 1.42
N PRO A 234 -8.26 -8.94 0.72
CA PRO A 234 -9.64 -8.70 0.29
C PRO A 234 -10.63 -8.78 1.48
N LYS A 235 -11.90 -8.47 1.20
CA LYS A 235 -12.94 -8.51 2.23
C LYS A 235 -13.07 -9.89 2.87
N ASN A 236 -13.06 -10.93 2.05
CA ASN A 236 -13.13 -12.32 2.46
C ASN A 236 -11.78 -13.00 2.22
N LYS A 237 -11.49 -14.05 2.99
CA LYS A 237 -10.27 -14.84 2.82
C LYS A 237 -10.12 -15.32 1.38
N GLN A 238 -8.92 -15.21 0.84
CA GLN A 238 -8.58 -15.62 -0.52
C GLN A 238 -7.22 -16.30 -0.53
N THR A 239 -7.11 -17.42 -1.24
CA THR A 239 -5.83 -18.10 -1.46
C THR A 239 -5.10 -17.50 -2.66
N MET A 240 -3.78 -17.75 -2.75
CA MET A 240 -3.00 -17.33 -3.92
C MET A 240 -3.54 -17.93 -5.23
N GLN A 241 -3.97 -19.18 -5.19
CA GLN A 241 -4.56 -19.84 -6.37
C GLN A 241 -5.85 -19.17 -6.80
N GLU A 242 -6.74 -18.86 -5.86
CA GLU A 242 -7.99 -18.14 -6.13
C GLU A 242 -7.72 -16.76 -6.70
N PHE A 243 -6.74 -16.04 -6.14
CA PHE A 243 -6.34 -14.71 -6.61
C PHE A 243 -5.93 -14.72 -8.09
N ILE A 244 -5.01 -15.60 -8.47
CA ILE A 244 -4.51 -15.66 -9.85
C ILE A 244 -5.56 -16.22 -10.81
N LYS A 245 -6.28 -17.25 -10.42
CA LYS A 245 -7.34 -17.84 -11.27
C LYS A 245 -8.48 -16.85 -11.52
N ALA A 246 -8.93 -16.14 -10.48
CA ALA A 246 -9.94 -15.11 -10.64
C ALA A 246 -9.45 -13.99 -11.57
N ALA A 247 -8.22 -13.52 -11.40
CA ALA A 247 -7.65 -12.48 -12.25
C ALA A 247 -7.52 -12.95 -13.71
N SER A 248 -7.07 -14.19 -13.95
CA SER A 248 -6.86 -14.72 -15.31
C SER A 248 -8.14 -14.77 -16.15
N GLN A 249 -9.29 -14.89 -15.53
CA GLN A 249 -10.59 -14.94 -16.23
C GLN A 249 -10.94 -13.64 -16.94
N HIS A 250 -10.29 -12.53 -16.59
CA HIS A 250 -10.54 -11.22 -17.18
C HIS A 250 -9.59 -10.87 -18.34
N PHE A 251 -8.76 -11.81 -18.78
CA PHE A 251 -7.85 -11.67 -19.90
C PHE A 251 -8.21 -12.64 -21.03
N ASP A 252 -8.14 -12.20 -22.28
CA ASP A 252 -8.46 -13.01 -23.46
C ASP A 252 -7.41 -14.10 -23.69
N ALA A 253 -6.15 -13.85 -23.39
CA ALA A 253 -5.09 -14.82 -23.52
C ALA A 253 -5.28 -15.96 -22.51
N LYS A 254 -5.10 -17.19 -22.98
CA LYS A 254 -5.23 -18.38 -22.13
C LYS A 254 -3.95 -18.60 -21.32
N SER A 255 -4.16 -18.80 -20.02
CA SER A 255 -3.11 -19.16 -19.07
C SER A 255 -3.34 -20.55 -18.49
N SER A 256 -2.26 -21.28 -18.26
CA SER A 256 -2.26 -22.49 -17.45
C SER A 256 -1.32 -22.29 -16.25
N PHE A 257 -1.56 -23.06 -15.19
CA PHE A 257 -0.88 -22.84 -13.91
C PHE A 257 -0.25 -24.13 -13.40
N VAL A 258 0.99 -24.01 -12.98
CA VAL A 258 1.72 -25.07 -12.28
C VAL A 258 1.82 -24.69 -10.82
N MET A 259 1.14 -25.46 -9.97
CA MET A 259 1.17 -25.26 -8.53
C MET A 259 2.41 -25.88 -7.95
N VAL A 260 3.24 -25.09 -7.27
CA VAL A 260 4.46 -25.56 -6.59
C VAL A 260 4.25 -25.36 -5.10
N ASP A 261 3.87 -26.46 -4.42
CA ASP A 261 3.39 -26.45 -3.03
C ASP A 261 4.40 -26.96 -1.99
N ASP A 262 5.62 -27.20 -2.42
CA ASP A 262 6.72 -27.64 -1.55
C ASP A 262 7.62 -26.44 -1.21
N TYR A 263 7.58 -26.01 0.07
CA TYR A 263 8.36 -24.86 0.52
C TYR A 263 9.87 -25.08 0.43
N ASP A 264 10.35 -26.30 0.71
CA ASP A 264 11.78 -26.60 0.62
C ASP A 264 12.26 -26.51 -0.81
N PHE A 265 11.45 -26.99 -1.76
CA PHE A 265 11.73 -26.83 -3.19
C PHE A 265 11.73 -25.34 -3.61
N LEU A 266 10.76 -24.58 -3.16
CA LEU A 266 10.68 -23.14 -3.43
C LEU A 266 11.90 -22.40 -2.87
N LYS A 267 12.29 -22.67 -1.64
CA LYS A 267 13.50 -22.10 -1.00
C LYS A 267 14.77 -22.44 -1.77
N ALA A 268 14.90 -23.70 -2.21
CA ALA A 268 16.05 -24.16 -3.00
C ALA A 268 16.15 -23.46 -4.37
N ASN A 269 15.07 -22.87 -4.84
CA ASN A 269 15.01 -22.09 -6.09
C ASN A 269 14.82 -20.58 -5.85
N ASP A 270 15.12 -20.11 -4.65
CA ASP A 270 15.06 -18.69 -4.26
C ASP A 270 13.68 -18.06 -4.40
N ILE A 271 12.61 -18.82 -4.22
CA ILE A 271 11.23 -18.33 -4.24
C ILE A 271 10.70 -18.28 -2.82
N TYR A 272 10.68 -17.09 -2.24
CA TYR A 272 10.16 -16.82 -0.90
C TYR A 272 8.87 -16.00 -0.93
N TYR A 273 8.63 -15.31 -2.02
CA TYR A 273 7.42 -14.51 -2.24
C TYR A 273 7.11 -14.39 -3.72
N SER A 274 5.86 -14.14 -4.00
CA SER A 274 5.35 -13.64 -5.29
C SER A 274 4.13 -12.78 -4.95
N ILE A 275 4.35 -11.50 -4.70
CA ILE A 275 3.34 -10.61 -4.12
C ILE A 275 2.02 -10.69 -4.89
N PRO A 276 0.89 -10.92 -4.22
CA PRO A 276 0.67 -10.79 -2.76
C PRO A 276 1.00 -12.00 -1.89
N TRP A 277 1.45 -13.11 -2.45
CA TRP A 277 1.86 -14.27 -1.67
C TRP A 277 3.25 -14.06 -1.03
N VAL A 278 3.34 -14.34 0.25
CA VAL A 278 4.58 -14.44 1.02
C VAL A 278 4.56 -15.80 1.71
N MET A 279 5.66 -16.55 1.63
CA MET A 279 5.74 -17.89 2.23
C MET A 279 5.39 -17.83 3.73
N PRO A 280 4.28 -18.46 4.16
CA PRO A 280 3.79 -18.34 5.53
C PRO A 280 4.44 -19.38 6.46
N ASP A 281 5.76 -19.30 6.60
CA ASP A 281 6.49 -20.18 7.50
C ASP A 281 7.03 -19.42 8.73
N LYS A 282 7.16 -20.12 9.86
CA LYS A 282 7.73 -19.58 11.11
C LYS A 282 7.23 -18.18 11.44
N ASP A 283 8.12 -17.19 11.31
CA ASP A 283 7.89 -15.80 11.72
C ASP A 283 6.95 -15.04 10.78
N HIS A 284 6.64 -15.60 9.59
CA HIS A 284 5.74 -15.01 8.60
C HIS A 284 4.37 -15.68 8.52
N PHE A 285 4.06 -16.59 9.44
CA PHE A 285 2.79 -17.33 9.44
C PHE A 285 1.55 -16.43 9.40
N GLY A 286 1.58 -15.31 10.10
CA GLY A 286 0.48 -14.34 10.19
C GLY A 286 0.48 -13.23 9.13
N SER A 287 1.43 -13.23 8.18
CA SER A 287 1.58 -12.13 7.22
C SER A 287 0.35 -11.87 6.35
N ALA A 288 -0.45 -12.91 6.08
CA ALA A 288 -1.72 -12.83 5.36
C ALA A 288 -2.94 -13.17 6.25
N LYS A 289 -2.82 -12.96 7.55
CA LYS A 289 -3.86 -13.24 8.56
C LYS A 289 -4.09 -12.05 9.49
N ILE A 290 -4.03 -10.86 8.93
CA ILE A 290 -4.27 -9.61 9.65
C ILE A 290 -5.75 -9.29 9.54
N SER A 291 -6.41 -9.06 10.68
CA SER A 291 -7.84 -8.74 10.71
C SER A 291 -8.14 -7.40 10.05
N ASN A 292 -9.15 -7.37 9.19
CA ASN A 292 -9.72 -6.16 8.60
C ASN A 292 -11.13 -5.83 9.12
N ARG A 293 -11.57 -6.55 10.15
CA ARG A 293 -12.94 -6.44 10.67
C ARG A 293 -13.28 -5.03 11.12
N LYS A 294 -12.45 -4.42 11.96
CA LYS A 294 -12.65 -3.05 12.45
C LYS A 294 -12.75 -2.04 11.31
N SER A 295 -11.93 -2.22 10.27
CA SER A 295 -11.91 -1.34 9.10
C SER A 295 -13.16 -1.48 8.24
N ILE A 296 -13.66 -2.68 8.06
CA ILE A 296 -14.92 -2.95 7.35
C ILE A 296 -16.09 -2.34 8.12
N GLU A 297 -16.13 -2.51 9.44
CA GLU A 297 -17.14 -1.89 10.32
C GLU A 297 -17.07 -0.36 10.26
N ALA A 298 -15.88 0.21 10.02
CA ALA A 298 -15.64 1.65 9.84
C ALA A 298 -15.86 2.14 8.40
N GLY A 299 -16.37 1.31 7.50
CA GLY A 299 -16.76 1.70 6.16
C GLY A 299 -15.73 1.46 5.05
N LEU A 300 -14.64 0.72 5.30
CA LEU A 300 -13.72 0.32 4.23
C LEU A 300 -14.45 -0.53 3.20
N THR A 301 -14.36 -0.14 1.93
CA THR A 301 -14.93 -0.84 0.80
C THR A 301 -13.84 -1.24 -0.18
N TYR A 302 -14.13 -2.28 -0.97
CA TYR A 302 -13.16 -2.87 -1.88
C TYR A 302 -13.72 -2.91 -3.30
N ARG A 303 -12.93 -2.43 -4.27
CA ARG A 303 -13.28 -2.57 -5.68
C ARG A 303 -13.01 -3.99 -6.17
N PRO A 304 -13.65 -4.41 -7.29
CA PRO A 304 -13.41 -5.71 -7.88
C PRO A 304 -11.93 -5.92 -8.25
N LEU A 305 -11.43 -7.13 -8.05
CA LEU A 305 -10.05 -7.49 -8.39
C LEU A 305 -9.72 -7.25 -9.87
N GLU A 306 -10.69 -7.46 -10.76
CA GLU A 306 -10.52 -7.20 -12.19
C GLU A 306 -10.13 -5.76 -12.48
N ASP A 307 -10.69 -4.79 -11.76
CA ASP A 307 -10.36 -3.37 -11.93
C ASP A 307 -8.91 -3.11 -11.55
N THR A 308 -8.44 -3.73 -10.48
CA THR A 308 -7.04 -3.60 -10.06
C THR A 308 -6.08 -4.10 -11.14
N PHE A 309 -6.34 -5.26 -11.72
CA PHE A 309 -5.50 -5.82 -12.79
C PHE A 309 -5.57 -5.01 -14.07
N LYS A 310 -6.78 -4.74 -14.56
CA LYS A 310 -6.97 -4.01 -15.82
C LYS A 310 -6.44 -2.58 -15.76
N ASP A 311 -6.78 -1.85 -14.71
CA ASP A 311 -6.38 -0.45 -14.59
C ASP A 311 -4.87 -0.31 -14.35
N THR A 312 -4.26 -1.26 -13.66
CA THR A 312 -2.80 -1.29 -13.50
C THR A 312 -2.12 -1.54 -14.85
N LEU A 313 -2.63 -2.50 -15.63
CA LEU A 313 -2.10 -2.79 -16.96
C LEU A 313 -2.28 -1.61 -17.93
N ASP A 314 -3.45 -0.98 -17.94
CA ASP A 314 -3.74 0.18 -18.78
C ASP A 314 -2.79 1.35 -18.46
N TRP A 315 -2.60 1.61 -17.17
CA TRP A 315 -1.63 2.61 -16.74
C TRP A 315 -0.21 2.23 -17.17
N TRP A 316 0.20 0.98 -16.97
CA TRP A 316 1.53 0.48 -17.36
C TRP A 316 1.79 0.64 -18.86
N ASN A 317 0.79 0.39 -19.68
CA ASN A 317 0.87 0.51 -21.14
C ASN A 317 0.69 1.95 -21.67
N SER A 318 0.39 2.90 -20.79
CA SER A 318 0.23 4.30 -21.16
C SER A 318 1.58 5.02 -21.36
N ASP A 319 1.52 6.22 -21.90
CA ASP A 319 2.67 7.12 -22.03
C ASP A 319 3.12 7.77 -20.71
N LYS A 320 2.38 7.53 -19.62
CA LYS A 320 2.68 8.02 -18.27
C LYS A 320 3.82 7.26 -17.60
N VAL A 321 4.14 6.07 -18.07
CA VAL A 321 5.24 5.27 -17.57
C VAL A 321 6.49 5.48 -18.42
N ASP A 322 7.57 5.82 -17.76
CA ASP A 322 8.86 6.08 -18.40
C ASP A 322 9.34 4.88 -19.24
N SER A 323 9.83 5.15 -20.45
CA SER A 323 10.26 4.13 -21.39
C SER A 323 11.49 3.36 -20.91
N GLU A 324 12.39 3.99 -20.18
CA GLU A 324 13.55 3.34 -19.57
C GLU A 324 13.10 2.36 -18.46
N ARG A 325 12.16 2.77 -17.63
CA ARG A 325 11.57 1.88 -16.62
C ARG A 325 10.93 0.66 -17.28
N LYS A 326 10.14 0.85 -18.35
CA LYS A 326 9.53 -0.26 -19.10
C LYS A 326 10.58 -1.20 -19.69
N ALA A 327 11.65 -0.68 -20.29
CA ALA A 327 12.72 -1.47 -20.86
C ALA A 327 13.44 -2.30 -19.80
N ASN A 328 13.77 -1.70 -18.66
CA ASN A 328 14.40 -2.39 -17.53
C ASN A 328 13.48 -3.48 -16.96
N PHE A 329 12.22 -3.18 -16.79
CA PHE A 329 11.20 -4.14 -16.34
C PHE A 329 11.10 -5.33 -17.29
N ASN A 330 11.03 -5.10 -18.60
CA ASN A 330 10.93 -6.16 -19.60
C ASN A 330 12.15 -7.06 -19.59
N THR A 331 13.35 -6.50 -19.46
CA THR A 331 14.60 -7.27 -19.33
C THR A 331 14.57 -8.18 -18.10
N ASN A 332 14.16 -7.65 -16.96
CA ASN A 332 14.03 -8.40 -15.71
C ASN A 332 12.95 -9.47 -15.80
N LEU A 333 11.83 -9.16 -16.44
CA LEU A 333 10.72 -10.10 -16.63
C LEU A 333 11.15 -11.26 -17.53
N GLU A 334 11.85 -11.01 -18.62
CA GLU A 334 12.37 -12.07 -19.51
C GLU A 334 13.32 -13.03 -18.76
N ALA A 335 14.22 -12.49 -17.95
CA ALA A 335 15.12 -13.29 -17.12
C ALA A 335 14.33 -14.12 -16.09
N MET A 336 13.35 -13.53 -15.44
CA MET A 336 12.48 -14.21 -14.48
C MET A 336 11.70 -15.34 -15.15
N LEU A 337 11.10 -15.11 -16.30
CA LEU A 337 10.31 -16.11 -17.03
C LEU A 337 11.18 -17.26 -17.54
N LYS A 338 12.42 -16.99 -17.96
CA LYS A 338 13.38 -18.04 -18.34
C LYS A 338 13.70 -18.93 -17.14
N LYS A 339 13.99 -18.33 -15.99
CA LYS A 339 14.25 -19.05 -14.74
C LYS A 339 13.01 -19.85 -14.30
N GLU A 340 11.83 -19.28 -14.43
CA GLU A 340 10.56 -19.94 -14.09
C GLU A 340 10.34 -21.22 -14.92
N LYS A 341 10.61 -21.19 -16.23
CA LYS A 341 10.53 -22.38 -17.08
C LYS A 341 11.46 -23.51 -16.61
N GLU A 342 12.68 -23.17 -16.23
CA GLU A 342 13.64 -24.13 -15.68
C GLU A 342 13.14 -24.74 -14.35
N ILE A 343 12.57 -23.91 -13.48
CA ILE A 343 11.99 -24.34 -12.20
C ILE A 343 10.79 -25.26 -12.42
N ILE A 344 9.89 -24.92 -13.34
CA ILE A 344 8.75 -25.75 -13.71
C ILE A 344 9.21 -27.11 -14.25
N SER A 345 10.23 -27.13 -15.10
CA SER A 345 10.80 -28.38 -15.62
C SER A 345 11.36 -29.27 -14.50
N LYS A 346 12.10 -28.70 -13.57
CA LYS A 346 12.60 -29.40 -12.38
C LYS A 346 11.45 -29.95 -11.52
N TRP A 347 10.41 -29.15 -11.32
CA TRP A 347 9.24 -29.56 -10.56
C TRP A 347 8.52 -30.75 -11.19
N LYS A 348 8.28 -30.69 -12.50
CA LYS A 348 7.63 -31.78 -13.26
C LYS A 348 8.47 -33.06 -13.34
N ALA A 349 9.78 -32.94 -13.21
CA ALA A 349 10.71 -34.09 -13.23
C ALA A 349 10.87 -34.76 -11.84
N ARG A 350 10.21 -34.28 -10.80
CA ARG A 350 10.18 -34.93 -9.48
C ARG A 350 9.29 -36.16 -9.54
N ASP A 351 9.79 -37.28 -9.02
CA ASP A 351 9.05 -38.53 -8.85
C ASP A 351 8.23 -38.55 -7.54
#